data_7e9004509057a8afd285a096f06275ec
#
_entry.id   7e9004509057a8afd285a096f06275ec
#
_cell.length_a   1.000
_cell.length_b   1.000
_cell.length_c   1.000
_cell.angle_alpha   90.00
_cell.angle_beta   90.00
_cell.angle_gamma   90.00
#
_symmetry.space_group_name_H-M   'P 1'
#
loop_
_entity.id
_entity.type
_entity.pdbx_description
1 polymer ?
#
loop_
_entity_poly.entity_id
_entity_poly.type
_entity_poly.pdbx_seq_one_letter_code
_entity_poly.pdbx_strand_id
1 'polypeptide(L)'
;MTAEDSAGTPGPRWRARLEARWQAHVREVTELSLAYHVAAAAVPAGTGDGAGQPEIAALLRRAVEARRKLADVEDALARLAAGRFGSCEQCGSPIPAGLLTTAPQTRYCPRCDAPSAETGPDEIGPLPLAGRATR
;
A
#
# COMPACT_ATOMS: atom_id res chain seq x y z
N MET A 1 -7.17 13.60 -24.75
CA MET A 1 -6.81 13.18 -25.17
C MET A 1 -5.50 12.73 -24.88
N THR A 2 -4.86 12.71 -25.62
CA THR A 2 -3.63 12.13 -25.37
C THR A 2 -2.72 12.92 -24.51
N ALA A 3 -3.00 14.16 -24.37
CA ALA A 3 -2.12 14.98 -23.55
C ALA A 3 -2.09 14.48 -22.12
N GLU A 4 -3.19 13.98 -21.65
CA GLU A 4 -3.19 13.50 -20.33
C GLU A 4 -2.41 12.26 -20.17
N ASP A 5 -2.26 11.50 -21.21
CA ASP A 5 -1.53 10.28 -21.14
C ASP A 5 -0.05 10.50 -21.31
N SER A 6 0.36 11.71 -21.61
CA SER A 6 1.77 11.98 -21.73
C SER A 6 2.42 11.85 -20.39
N ALA A 7 3.65 11.45 -20.45
CA ALA A 7 4.42 11.37 -19.24
C ALA A 7 4.53 12.73 -18.65
N GLY A 8 4.50 12.98 -17.57
CA GLY A 8 4.75 14.26 -16.97
C GLY A 8 3.53 14.98 -16.48
N THR A 9 2.40 14.77 -17.07
CA THR A 9 1.22 15.49 -16.62
C THR A 9 0.06 14.55 -16.43
N PRO A 10 -0.06 14.00 -15.27
CA PRO A 10 -1.18 13.12 -15.00
C PRO A 10 -2.48 13.91 -15.04
N GLY A 11 -3.44 13.38 -15.70
CA GLY A 11 -4.71 14.05 -15.82
C GLY A 11 -5.64 13.76 -14.67
N PRO A 12 -6.79 14.41 -14.70
CA PRO A 12 -7.79 14.20 -13.65
C PRO A 12 -8.27 12.77 -13.59
N ARG A 13 -8.07 12.02 -14.64
CA ARG A 13 -8.45 10.62 -14.65
C ARG A 13 -7.74 9.83 -13.56
N TRP A 14 -6.46 10.08 -13.38
CA TRP A 14 -5.71 9.38 -12.36
C TRP A 14 -6.14 9.78 -10.95
N ARG A 15 -6.42 11.07 -10.78
CA ARG A 15 -6.90 11.52 -9.50
C ARG A 15 -8.21 10.83 -9.15
N ALA A 16 -9.15 10.76 -10.09
CA ALA A 16 -10.42 10.13 -9.82
C ALA A 16 -10.26 8.66 -9.47
N ARG A 17 -9.36 7.98 -10.16
CA ARG A 17 -9.12 6.56 -9.89
C ARG A 17 -8.53 6.38 -8.49
N LEU A 18 -7.58 7.22 -8.13
CA LEU A 18 -6.96 7.11 -6.82
C LEU A 18 -7.94 7.46 -5.71
N GLU A 19 -8.76 8.45 -5.95
CA GLU A 19 -9.75 8.82 -4.94
C GLU A 19 -10.78 7.73 -4.74
N ALA A 20 -11.19 7.07 -5.81
CA ALA A 20 -12.11 5.95 -5.69
C ALA A 20 -11.48 4.82 -4.89
N ARG A 21 -10.22 4.52 -5.14
CA ARG A 21 -9.52 3.50 -4.36
C ARG A 21 -9.38 3.93 -2.91
N TRP A 22 -9.09 5.20 -2.70
CA TRP A 22 -8.96 5.70 -1.35
C TRP A 22 -10.23 5.49 -0.57
N GLN A 23 -11.38 5.83 -1.19
CA GLN A 23 -12.64 5.65 -0.51
C GLN A 23 -12.95 4.19 -0.22
N ALA A 24 -12.62 3.31 -1.16
CA ALA A 24 -12.84 1.90 -0.95
C ALA A 24 -12.00 1.37 0.21
N HIS A 25 -10.75 1.81 0.28
CA HIS A 25 -9.89 1.34 1.37
C HIS A 25 -10.28 1.96 2.70
N VAL A 26 -10.75 3.19 2.71
CA VAL A 26 -11.23 3.79 3.95
C VAL A 26 -12.40 2.97 4.49
N ARG A 27 -13.33 2.60 3.60
CA ARG A 27 -14.44 1.77 4.05
C ARG A 27 -13.96 0.43 4.59
N GLU A 28 -13.02 -0.18 3.89
CA GLU A 28 -12.50 -1.47 4.32
C GLU A 28 -11.83 -1.36 5.70
N VAL A 29 -11.01 -0.33 5.89
CA VAL A 29 -10.35 -0.12 7.17
C VAL A 29 -11.39 0.08 8.27
N THR A 30 -12.41 0.88 7.99
CA THR A 30 -13.43 1.15 8.97
C THR A 30 -14.19 -0.11 9.35
N GLU A 31 -14.56 -0.90 8.36
CA GLU A 31 -15.32 -2.12 8.62
C GLU A 31 -14.49 -3.13 9.39
N LEU A 32 -13.23 -3.30 9.02
CA LEU A 32 -12.39 -4.26 9.70
C LEU A 32 -12.05 -3.81 11.11
N SER A 33 -11.84 -2.52 11.29
CA SER A 33 -11.57 -1.99 12.63
C SER A 33 -12.77 -2.17 13.54
N LEU A 34 -13.95 -1.90 13.00
CA LEU A 34 -15.15 -2.08 13.79
C LEU A 34 -15.37 -3.55 14.13
N ALA A 35 -15.18 -4.43 13.16
CA ALA A 35 -15.34 -5.86 13.42
C ALA A 35 -14.35 -6.33 14.48
N TYR A 36 -13.11 -5.83 14.41
CA TYR A 36 -12.13 -6.19 15.40
C TYR A 36 -12.56 -5.73 16.80
N HIS A 37 -13.02 -4.50 16.91
CA HIS A 37 -13.39 -3.97 18.22
C HIS A 37 -14.62 -4.70 18.78
N VAL A 38 -15.56 -5.02 17.92
CA VAL A 38 -16.73 -5.75 18.37
C VAL A 38 -16.33 -7.14 18.84
N ALA A 39 -15.48 -7.81 18.08
CA ALA A 39 -15.06 -9.17 18.46
C ALA A 39 -14.24 -9.15 19.75
N ALA A 40 -13.36 -8.16 19.87
CA ALA A 40 -12.51 -8.07 21.06
C ALA A 40 -13.36 -7.77 22.30
N ALA A 41 -14.39 -6.96 22.15
CA ALA A 41 -15.25 -6.63 23.27
C ALA A 41 -16.08 -7.83 23.73
N ALA A 42 -16.25 -8.83 22.88
CA ALA A 42 -17.02 -10.01 23.23
C ALA A 42 -16.18 -11.06 23.97
N VAL A 43 -14.87 -10.83 24.10
CA VAL A 43 -14.01 -11.77 24.80
C VAL A 43 -14.34 -11.73 26.28
N PRO A 44 -14.52 -12.90 26.92
CA PRO A 44 -14.86 -12.89 28.34
C PRO A 44 -13.77 -12.27 29.19
N ALA A 45 -14.20 -11.69 30.30
CA ALA A 45 -13.26 -11.10 31.22
C ALA A 45 -12.29 -12.17 31.71
N GLY A 46 -11.05 -11.80 31.85
CA GLY A 46 -10.06 -12.73 32.35
C GLY A 46 -9.28 -13.46 31.29
N THR A 47 -9.68 -13.32 30.02
CA THR A 47 -8.95 -14.00 28.97
C THR A 47 -7.97 -13.05 28.28
N GLY A 48 -7.70 -11.89 28.84
CA GLY A 48 -6.76 -10.99 28.26
C GLY A 48 -7.37 -10.16 27.16
N ASP A 49 -6.59 -9.82 26.17
CA ASP A 49 -7.04 -8.92 25.12
C ASP A 49 -7.63 -9.64 23.92
N GLY A 50 -7.76 -10.96 23.99
CA GLY A 50 -8.29 -11.69 22.85
C GLY A 50 -7.27 -12.04 21.80
N ALA A 51 -6.02 -11.67 22.01
CA ALA A 51 -5.00 -11.91 21.00
C ALA A 51 -4.79 -13.39 20.72
N GLY A 52 -5.14 -14.25 21.69
CA GLY A 52 -5.00 -15.68 21.49
C GLY A 52 -6.12 -16.31 20.70
N GLN A 53 -7.13 -15.55 20.30
CA GLN A 53 -8.24 -16.10 19.57
C GLN A 53 -8.00 -15.92 18.07
N PRO A 54 -8.07 -17.02 17.29
CA PRO A 54 -7.70 -16.94 15.89
C PRO A 54 -8.53 -15.95 15.07
N GLU A 55 -9.82 -15.84 15.36
CA GLU A 55 -10.66 -14.95 14.60
C GLU A 55 -10.27 -13.49 14.83
N ILE A 56 -9.99 -13.15 16.09
CA ILE A 56 -9.62 -11.78 16.41
C ILE A 56 -8.25 -11.45 15.82
N ALA A 57 -7.33 -12.40 15.91
CA ALA A 57 -6.01 -12.19 15.32
C ALA A 57 -6.11 -12.01 13.81
N ALA A 58 -7.00 -12.77 13.17
CA ALA A 58 -7.17 -12.63 11.72
C ALA A 58 -7.75 -11.27 11.36
N LEU A 59 -8.72 -10.79 12.15
CA LEU A 59 -9.27 -9.47 11.89
C LEU A 59 -8.23 -8.39 12.05
N LEU A 60 -7.38 -8.52 13.06
CA LEU A 60 -6.32 -7.54 13.26
C LEU A 60 -5.35 -7.54 12.08
N ARG A 61 -4.95 -8.72 11.62
CA ARG A 61 -4.03 -8.78 10.47
C ARG A 61 -4.66 -8.14 9.24
N ARG A 62 -5.94 -8.40 9.02
CA ARG A 62 -6.61 -7.83 7.86
C ARG A 62 -6.74 -6.31 7.99
N ALA A 63 -6.99 -5.82 9.20
CA ALA A 63 -7.07 -4.38 9.41
C ALA A 63 -5.72 -3.72 9.17
N VAL A 64 -4.64 -4.34 9.63
CA VAL A 64 -3.30 -3.80 9.40
C VAL A 64 -2.99 -3.76 7.91
N GLU A 65 -3.33 -4.82 7.21
CA GLU A 65 -3.08 -4.86 5.77
C GLU A 65 -3.92 -3.81 5.04
N ALA A 66 -5.18 -3.63 5.45
CA ALA A 66 -6.03 -2.61 4.83
C ALA A 66 -5.46 -1.22 5.07
N ARG A 67 -4.91 -0.97 6.25
CA ARG A 67 -4.29 0.32 6.52
C ARG A 67 -3.07 0.55 5.65
N ARG A 68 -2.30 -0.50 5.40
CA ARG A 68 -1.13 -0.37 4.54
C ARG A 68 -1.55 -0.01 3.11
N LYS A 69 -2.59 -0.67 2.62
CA LYS A 69 -3.09 -0.34 1.29
C LYS A 69 -3.59 1.09 1.21
N LEU A 70 -4.27 1.54 2.26
CA LEU A 70 -4.74 2.90 2.30
C LEU A 70 -3.57 3.88 2.25
N ALA A 71 -2.53 3.62 3.03
CA ALA A 71 -1.36 4.49 3.04
C ALA A 71 -0.70 4.55 1.67
N ASP A 72 -0.67 3.42 0.94
CA ASP A 72 -0.09 3.42 -0.39
C ASP A 72 -0.87 4.32 -1.35
N VAL A 73 -2.19 4.31 -1.24
CA VAL A 73 -3.00 5.17 -2.09
C VAL A 73 -2.82 6.63 -1.69
N GLU A 74 -2.71 6.90 -0.41
CA GLU A 74 -2.48 8.27 0.05
C GLU A 74 -1.14 8.78 -0.44
N ASP A 75 -0.12 7.94 -0.43
CA ASP A 75 1.17 8.33 -0.99
C ASP A 75 1.05 8.63 -2.47
N ALA A 76 0.28 7.82 -3.21
CA ALA A 76 0.11 8.07 -4.63
C ALA A 76 -0.60 9.39 -4.88
N LEU A 77 -1.60 9.70 -4.07
CA LEU A 77 -2.28 10.99 -4.18
C LEU A 77 -1.32 12.15 -3.89
N ALA A 78 -0.45 11.99 -2.92
CA ALA A 78 0.52 13.00 -2.61
C ALA A 78 1.52 13.19 -3.76
N ARG A 79 1.95 12.09 -4.39
CA ARG A 79 2.84 12.20 -5.54
C ARG A 79 2.15 12.87 -6.71
N LEU A 80 0.87 12.57 -6.89
CA LEU A 80 0.11 13.22 -7.95
C LEU A 80 0.05 14.73 -7.72
N ALA A 81 -0.23 15.13 -6.50
CA ALA A 81 -0.29 16.55 -6.17
C ALA A 81 1.06 17.22 -6.33
N ALA A 82 2.14 16.49 -6.13
CA ALA A 82 3.48 17.05 -6.24
C ALA A 82 4.05 16.97 -7.66
N GLY A 83 3.29 16.40 -8.59
CA GLY A 83 3.77 16.29 -9.97
C GLY A 83 4.75 15.15 -10.19
N ARG A 84 4.78 14.18 -9.28
CA ARG A 84 5.71 13.05 -9.40
C ARG A 84 5.01 11.74 -9.68
N PHE A 85 3.72 11.77 -9.96
CA PHE A 85 2.97 10.55 -10.21
C PHE A 85 3.43 9.91 -11.51
N GLY A 86 3.53 8.59 -11.51
CA GLY A 86 3.88 7.86 -12.73
C GLY A 86 5.37 7.67 -12.94
N SER A 87 6.19 8.15 -12.01
CA SER A 87 7.62 7.95 -12.09
C SER A 87 8.07 7.01 -11.00
N CYS A 88 8.98 6.12 -11.35
CA CYS A 88 9.53 5.19 -10.36
C CYS A 88 10.26 5.97 -9.28
N GLU A 89 9.96 5.65 -8.02
CA GLU A 89 10.59 6.37 -6.93
C GLU A 89 12.05 6.02 -6.76
N GLN A 90 12.48 4.92 -7.32
CA GLN A 90 13.86 4.52 -7.17
C GLN A 90 14.74 5.00 -8.31
N CYS A 91 14.29 4.86 -9.54
CA CYS A 91 15.14 5.19 -10.68
C CYS A 91 14.64 6.37 -11.49
N GLY A 92 13.44 6.86 -11.23
CA GLY A 92 12.91 8.00 -11.95
C GLY A 92 12.33 7.69 -13.32
N SER A 93 12.41 6.47 -13.76
CA SER A 93 11.86 6.09 -15.06
C SER A 93 10.36 6.09 -15.04
N PRO A 94 9.72 6.30 -16.19
CA PRO A 94 8.26 6.25 -16.21
C PRO A 94 7.76 4.85 -15.91
N ILE A 95 6.69 4.78 -15.15
CA ILE A 95 6.02 3.52 -14.91
C ILE A 95 5.04 3.29 -16.04
N PRO A 96 5.02 2.08 -16.64
CA PRO A 96 4.13 1.84 -17.77
C PRO A 96 2.67 2.12 -17.44
N ALA A 97 1.97 2.74 -18.39
CA ALA A 97 0.58 3.10 -18.18
C ALA A 97 -0.30 1.90 -17.88
N GLY A 98 -0.01 0.76 -18.50
CA GLY A 98 -0.79 -0.43 -18.24
C GLY A 98 -0.69 -0.86 -16.78
N LEU A 99 0.49 -0.74 -16.20
CA LEU A 99 0.67 -1.08 -14.81
C LEU A 99 -0.08 -0.11 -13.91
N LEU A 100 -0.02 1.17 -14.24
CA LEU A 100 -0.76 2.16 -13.46
C LEU A 100 -2.26 2.00 -13.57
N THR A 101 -2.73 1.52 -14.72
CA THR A 101 -4.16 1.28 -14.89
C THR A 101 -4.63 0.20 -13.93
N THR A 102 -3.83 -0.84 -13.76
CA THR A 102 -4.18 -1.92 -12.85
C THR A 102 -3.98 -1.51 -11.40
N ALA A 103 -2.87 -0.84 -11.12
CA ALA A 103 -2.52 -0.47 -9.76
C ALA A 103 -1.96 0.94 -9.72
N PRO A 104 -2.83 1.95 -9.67
CA PRO A 104 -2.35 3.34 -9.74
C PRO A 104 -1.47 3.75 -8.56
N GLN A 105 -1.49 3.00 -7.47
CA GLN A 105 -0.64 3.33 -6.33
C GLN A 105 0.77 2.78 -6.47
N THR A 106 1.10 2.17 -7.60
CA THR A 106 2.43 1.60 -7.83
C THR A 106 3.52 2.66 -7.71
N ARG A 107 4.60 2.32 -7.03
CA ARG A 107 5.71 3.25 -6.81
C ARG A 107 6.91 2.97 -7.67
N TYR A 108 7.07 1.73 -8.13
CA TYR A 108 8.30 1.31 -8.78
C TYR A 108 8.03 0.74 -10.14
N CYS A 109 8.96 0.98 -11.06
CA CYS A 109 8.86 0.36 -12.37
C CYS A 109 9.15 -1.14 -12.23
N PRO A 110 8.79 -1.93 -13.25
CA PRO A 110 8.99 -3.38 -13.14
C PRO A 110 10.43 -3.77 -12.87
N ARG A 111 11.37 -3.03 -13.39
CA ARG A 111 12.77 -3.38 -13.15
C ARG A 111 13.17 -3.19 -11.70
N CYS A 112 12.70 -2.12 -11.07
CA CYS A 112 13.04 -1.88 -9.68
C CYS A 112 12.27 -2.77 -8.75
N ASP A 113 11.07 -3.15 -9.13
CA ASP A 113 10.24 -4.00 -8.30
C ASP A 113 10.70 -5.46 -8.34
N ALA A 114 11.07 -5.93 -9.51
CA ALA A 114 11.42 -7.32 -9.67
C ALA A 114 12.65 -7.74 -8.87
N PRO A 115 13.73 -6.99 -8.91
CA PRO A 115 14.90 -7.41 -8.14
C PRO A 115 14.64 -7.47 -6.66
N SER A 116 13.78 -6.62 -6.18
CA SER A 116 13.45 -6.66 -4.78
C SER A 116 12.86 -8.00 -4.40
N ALA A 117 12.03 -8.51 -5.25
CA ALA A 117 11.42 -9.79 -4.97
C ALA A 117 12.46 -10.88 -4.94
N GLU A 118 13.44 -10.78 -5.79
CA GLU A 118 14.43 -11.80 -5.84
C GLU A 118 15.29 -11.83 -4.62
N THR A 119 15.70 -10.67 -4.17
CA THR A 119 16.59 -10.65 -3.06
C THR A 119 15.87 -10.77 -1.76
N GLY A 120 14.59 -10.51 -1.78
CA GLY A 120 13.90 -10.41 -0.55
C GLY A 120 14.08 -11.51 0.41
N PRO A 121 14.00 -12.70 -0.01
CA PRO A 121 13.92 -13.70 1.00
C PRO A 121 15.16 -13.79 1.82
N ASP A 122 16.24 -13.70 1.24
CA ASP A 122 17.22 -13.98 2.02
C ASP A 122 17.77 -12.93 2.70
N GLU A 123 17.89 -12.04 2.20
CA GLU A 123 18.45 -11.18 2.90
C GLU A 123 17.85 -10.58 3.79
N ILE A 124 17.07 -10.59 3.80
CA ILE A 124 16.48 -9.92 4.64
C ILE A 124 16.88 -10.00 5.75
N GLY A 125 17.14 -10.37 5.73
CA GLY A 125 17.33 -10.47 6.79
C GLY A 125 17.94 -9.53 7.41
N PRO A 126 18.37 -9.26 7.59
CA PRO A 126 18.75 -8.53 8.23
C PRO A 126 19.13 -7.38 8.20
N LEU A 127 19.18 -7.44 7.84
CA LEU A 127 19.55 -6.74 7.93
C LEU A 127 19.84 -5.91 8.03
N PRO A 128 19.86 -5.63 7.90
CA PRO A 128 20.11 -4.95 7.94
C PRO A 128 20.47 -4.15 8.25
N LEU A 129 20.53 -4.31 8.29
CA LEU A 129 20.88 -3.73 8.53
C LEU A 129 21.58 -3.20 8.38
N ALA A 130 21.77 -3.45 8.29
CA ALA A 130 22.44 -3.19 8.10
C ALA A 130 23.00 -2.77 7.60
N GLY A 131 22.86 -2.88 7.43
CA GLY A 131 23.35 -2.72 6.93
C GLY A 131 23.72 -2.42 6.34
N ARG A 132 23.64 -2.36 6.15
CA ARG A 132 23.86 -2.22 5.60
C ARG A 132 24.31 -1.67 5.22
N ALA A 133 24.30 -1.70 5.36
CA ALA A 133 24.68 -1.40 5.03
C ALA A 133 25.36 -1.11 4.49
N THR A 134 25.44 -1.30 4.40
CA THR A 134 25.93 -1.27 4.03
C THR A 134 26.57 -1.10 3.49
N ARG A 135 26.77 -1.29 3.27
CA ARG A 135 27.27 -1.24 2.80
C ARG A 135 27.64 -0.90 2.42
#